data_9031d800532725fbebc0fa16772004d0
#
_entry.id   9031d800532725fbebc0fa16772004d0
#
_cell.length_a   1.000
_cell.length_b   1.000
_cell.length_c   1.000
_cell.angle_alpha   90.00
_cell.angle_beta   90.00
_cell.angle_gamma   90.00
#
_symmetry.space_group_name_H-M   'P 1'
#
loop_
_entity.id
_entity.type
_entity.pdbx_description
1 polymer ?
#
loop_
_entity_poly.entity_id
_entity_poly.type
_entity_poly.pdbx_seq_one_letter_code
_entity_poly.pdbx_strand_id
1 'polypeptide(L)'
;MSANPIDGFTLTKDDFKFIGSELQRPECILAEKDGTLWSADARGGLVRIAADGSQSIITQSHDADAFQSTDDDASKFVDGTLPNGLAFAANGDILISNFGTDCLERMTRTVETEVMFDSVEGEEIGKVNFVARDSKNR
;
A
#
# COMPACT_ATOMS: atom_id res chain seq x y z
N MET A 1 37.35 -17.64 -12.96
CA MET A 1 36.43 -16.65 -12.34
C MET A 1 35.25 -16.50 -13.30
N SER A 2 34.01 -16.72 -12.88
CA SER A 2 32.89 -16.44 -13.74
C SER A 2 32.76 -14.91 -13.89
N ALA A 3 32.54 -14.44 -15.13
CA ALA A 3 32.25 -13.03 -15.37
C ALA A 3 31.03 -12.59 -14.55
N ASN A 4 31.11 -11.41 -13.97
CA ASN A 4 29.92 -10.83 -13.31
C ASN A 4 28.82 -10.62 -14.39
N PRO A 5 27.62 -11.20 -14.23
CA PRO A 5 26.56 -11.14 -15.25
C PRO A 5 26.08 -9.71 -15.54
N ILE A 6 26.43 -8.73 -14.69
CA ILE A 6 26.06 -7.32 -14.87
C ILE A 6 27.23 -6.46 -15.39
N ASP A 7 28.40 -7.07 -15.70
CA ASP A 7 29.51 -6.33 -16.29
C ASP A 7 29.10 -5.74 -17.66
N GLY A 8 29.23 -4.42 -17.78
CA GLY A 8 28.82 -3.69 -18.98
C GLY A 8 27.32 -3.34 -19.05
N PHE A 9 26.52 -3.70 -18.05
CA PHE A 9 25.13 -3.28 -17.96
C PHE A 9 25.06 -1.78 -17.60
N THR A 10 24.40 -1.01 -18.44
CA THR A 10 24.18 0.43 -18.24
C THR A 10 22.72 0.76 -18.45
N LEU A 11 22.18 1.66 -17.64
CA LEU A 11 20.84 2.21 -17.78
C LEU A 11 20.91 3.71 -18.02
N THR A 12 20.07 4.17 -18.91
CA THR A 12 19.82 5.58 -19.17
C THR A 12 18.39 5.94 -18.74
N LYS A 13 18.05 7.22 -18.69
CA LYS A 13 16.67 7.64 -18.35
C LYS A 13 15.62 7.10 -19.34
N ASP A 14 16.00 6.88 -20.58
CA ASP A 14 15.11 6.41 -21.63
C ASP A 14 14.76 4.93 -21.49
N ASP A 15 15.52 4.20 -20.66
CA ASP A 15 15.24 2.79 -20.36
C ASP A 15 14.15 2.63 -19.28
N PHE A 16 13.70 3.74 -18.65
CA PHE A 16 12.66 3.72 -17.62
C PHE A 16 11.32 4.21 -18.17
N LYS A 17 10.27 3.45 -17.87
CA LYS A 17 8.90 3.88 -18.08
C LYS A 17 8.26 4.19 -16.74
N PHE A 18 7.81 5.42 -16.56
CA PHE A 18 7.06 5.81 -15.38
C PHE A 18 5.58 5.47 -15.56
N ILE A 19 4.96 4.88 -14.52
CA ILE A 19 3.55 4.50 -14.50
C ILE A 19 2.89 5.18 -13.31
N GLY A 20 1.68 5.72 -13.53
CA GLY A 20 0.97 6.54 -12.56
C GLY A 20 1.41 8.00 -12.56
N SER A 21 0.56 8.83 -12.02
CA SER A 21 0.77 10.28 -11.89
C SER A 21 0.29 10.76 -10.53
N GLU A 22 0.95 11.78 -10.00
CA GLU A 22 0.56 12.43 -8.73
C GLU A 22 0.37 11.47 -7.55
N LEU A 23 1.11 10.35 -7.53
CA LEU A 23 1.11 9.44 -6.39
C LEU A 23 1.74 10.14 -5.19
N GLN A 24 1.11 9.98 -4.02
CA GLN A 24 1.65 10.52 -2.77
C GLN A 24 2.17 9.40 -1.87
N ARG A 25 3.50 9.36 -1.68
CA ARG A 25 4.21 8.35 -0.91
C ARG A 25 3.81 6.92 -1.31
N PRO A 26 4.08 6.50 -2.54
CA PRO A 26 3.80 5.14 -3.02
C PRO A 26 4.79 4.14 -2.39
N GLU A 27 4.62 3.83 -1.12
CA GLU A 27 5.56 3.02 -0.32
C GLU A 27 5.56 1.54 -0.73
N CYS A 28 4.43 1.03 -1.23
CA CYS A 28 4.29 -0.34 -1.66
C CYS A 28 3.47 -0.43 -2.94
N ILE A 29 3.84 -1.36 -3.81
CA ILE A 29 3.14 -1.61 -5.06
C ILE A 29 2.85 -3.10 -5.18
N LEU A 30 1.58 -3.44 -5.45
CA LEU A 30 1.15 -4.78 -5.85
C LEU A 30 0.82 -4.79 -7.34
N ALA A 31 1.07 -5.93 -7.99
CA ALA A 31 0.72 -6.13 -9.40
C ALA A 31 -0.20 -7.34 -9.53
N GLU A 32 -1.30 -7.17 -10.25
CA GLU A 32 -2.19 -8.25 -10.65
C GLU A 32 -1.74 -8.87 -11.98
N LYS A 33 -2.22 -10.07 -12.28
CA LYS A 33 -1.86 -10.79 -13.51
C LYS A 33 -2.35 -10.10 -14.78
N ASP A 34 -3.40 -9.31 -14.68
CA ASP A 34 -3.97 -8.52 -15.79
C ASP A 34 -3.22 -7.21 -16.06
N GLY A 35 -2.20 -6.91 -15.25
CA GLY A 35 -1.42 -5.68 -15.33
C GLY A 35 -1.94 -4.52 -14.48
N THR A 36 -3.02 -4.71 -13.73
CA THR A 36 -3.48 -3.72 -12.73
C THR A 36 -2.45 -3.60 -11.62
N LEU A 37 -2.15 -2.35 -11.24
CA LEU A 37 -1.28 -2.03 -10.10
C LEU A 37 -2.09 -1.40 -8.98
N TRP A 38 -1.65 -1.67 -7.76
CA TRP A 38 -2.16 -1.06 -6.54
C TRP A 38 -0.99 -0.44 -5.78
N SER A 39 -1.14 0.78 -5.36
CA SER A 39 -0.14 1.49 -4.57
C SER A 39 -0.75 2.06 -3.31
N ALA A 40 -0.02 2.00 -2.20
CA ALA A 40 -0.35 2.80 -1.03
C ALA A 40 -0.28 4.29 -1.39
N ASP A 41 -1.14 5.10 -0.76
CA ASP A 41 -1.20 6.54 -1.00
C ASP A 41 -1.48 7.31 0.31
N ALA A 42 -0.66 8.31 0.59
CA ALA A 42 -0.72 9.10 1.82
C ALA A 42 -2.00 9.95 1.96
N ARG A 43 -2.83 10.00 0.93
CA ARG A 43 -4.16 10.64 1.02
C ARG A 43 -5.19 9.79 1.77
N GLY A 44 -4.74 8.67 2.34
CA GLY A 44 -5.57 7.83 3.21
C GLY A 44 -6.26 6.68 2.48
N GLY A 45 -5.60 6.12 1.50
CA GLY A 45 -6.15 5.01 0.75
C GLY A 45 -5.14 4.35 -0.17
N LEU A 46 -5.64 3.80 -1.26
CA LEU A 46 -4.86 3.16 -2.30
C LEU A 46 -5.10 3.85 -3.64
N VAL A 47 -4.11 3.83 -4.49
CA VAL A 47 -4.28 4.15 -5.91
C VAL A 47 -4.33 2.85 -6.70
N ARG A 48 -5.38 2.68 -7.49
CA ARG A 48 -5.49 1.63 -8.49
C ARG A 48 -5.14 2.20 -9.85
N ILE A 49 -4.21 1.57 -10.53
CA ILE A 49 -3.83 1.89 -11.91
C ILE A 49 -4.17 0.68 -12.77
N ALA A 50 -5.16 0.81 -13.63
CA ALA A 50 -5.57 -0.27 -14.53
C ALA A 50 -4.52 -0.49 -15.64
N ALA A 51 -4.60 -1.65 -16.31
CA ALA A 51 -3.67 -2.02 -17.37
C ALA A 51 -3.67 -1.05 -18.56
N ASP A 52 -4.77 -0.33 -18.79
CA ASP A 52 -4.90 0.73 -19.81
C ASP A 52 -4.30 2.07 -19.37
N GLY A 53 -3.79 2.16 -18.13
CA GLY A 53 -3.22 3.36 -17.54
C GLY A 53 -4.24 4.27 -16.86
N SER A 54 -5.52 3.95 -16.86
CA SER A 54 -6.52 4.70 -16.09
C SER A 54 -6.25 4.56 -14.59
N GLN A 55 -6.36 5.66 -13.85
CA GLN A 55 -6.01 5.74 -12.44
C GLN A 55 -7.18 6.23 -11.61
N SER A 56 -7.37 5.61 -10.45
CA SER A 56 -8.36 6.01 -9.47
C SER A 56 -7.79 5.93 -8.05
N ILE A 57 -8.17 6.90 -7.23
CA ILE A 57 -7.91 6.87 -5.79
C ILE A 57 -9.07 6.15 -5.12
N ILE A 58 -8.74 5.22 -4.25
CA ILE A 58 -9.69 4.45 -3.47
C ILE A 58 -9.41 4.75 -2.00
N THR A 59 -10.22 5.63 -1.42
CA THR A 59 -10.15 5.94 0.01
C THR A 59 -10.68 4.77 0.81
N GLN A 60 -10.00 4.44 1.91
CA GLN A 60 -10.50 3.46 2.85
C GLN A 60 -11.77 3.99 3.53
N SER A 61 -12.73 3.10 3.80
CA SER A 61 -13.94 3.41 4.55
C SER A 61 -13.64 3.43 6.05
N HIS A 62 -12.95 4.45 6.50
CA HIS A 62 -12.87 4.80 7.91
C HIS A 62 -13.85 5.92 8.23
N ASP A 63 -14.08 6.16 9.51
CA ASP A 63 -14.91 7.27 9.95
C ASP A 63 -14.45 8.56 9.26
N ALA A 64 -15.35 9.17 8.50
CA ALA A 64 -15.04 10.34 7.68
C ALA A 64 -14.52 11.53 8.51
N ASP A 65 -14.83 11.56 9.80
CA ASP A 65 -14.37 12.58 10.74
C ASP A 65 -12.88 12.44 11.09
N ALA A 66 -12.32 11.24 11.03
CA ALA A 66 -10.88 11.01 11.20
C ALA A 66 -10.05 11.54 10.02
N PHE A 67 -10.69 11.81 8.90
CA PHE A 67 -10.07 12.26 7.65
C PHE A 67 -10.14 13.76 7.38
N GLN A 68 -10.80 14.52 8.20
CA GLN A 68 -10.77 15.99 8.13
C GLN A 68 -9.40 16.53 8.59
N SER A 69 -8.36 15.84 8.20
CA SER A 69 -7.04 16.26 8.56
C SER A 69 -6.65 17.47 7.75
N THR A 70 -6.34 18.43 8.49
CA THR A 70 -5.39 19.49 8.27
C THR A 70 -4.34 19.14 7.21
N ASP A 71 -3.97 20.11 6.44
CA ASP A 71 -2.98 20.08 5.36
C ASP A 71 -1.55 19.69 5.81
N ASP A 72 -1.36 19.16 7.01
CA ASP A 72 -0.06 18.83 7.58
C ASP A 72 0.20 17.31 7.52
N ASP A 73 1.20 16.94 6.72
CA ASP A 73 1.67 15.54 6.63
C ASP A 73 2.10 14.96 8.00
N ALA A 74 2.54 15.80 8.94
CA ALA A 74 2.95 15.32 10.25
C ALA A 74 1.76 14.81 11.10
N SER A 75 0.60 15.42 10.96
CA SER A 75 -0.62 14.97 11.67
C SER A 75 -1.11 13.61 11.20
N LYS A 76 -0.94 13.29 9.93
CA LYS A 76 -1.29 11.99 9.35
C LYS A 76 -0.47 10.82 9.90
N PHE A 77 0.76 11.12 10.38
CA PHE A 77 1.61 10.12 11.05
C PHE A 77 1.14 9.79 12.47
N VAL A 78 0.28 10.62 13.03
CA VAL A 78 -0.15 10.50 14.43
C VAL A 78 -1.60 10.05 14.53
N ASP A 79 -2.51 10.59 13.73
CA ASP A 79 -3.97 10.42 13.89
C ASP A 79 -4.72 10.17 12.59
N GLY A 80 -4.10 9.62 11.56
CA GLY A 80 -4.76 9.42 10.27
C GLY A 80 -4.47 8.08 9.64
N THR A 81 -5.28 7.69 8.68
CA THR A 81 -4.99 6.55 7.82
C THR A 81 -3.76 6.86 6.96
N LEU A 82 -2.72 6.06 7.13
CA LEU A 82 -1.51 6.13 6.33
C LEU A 82 -1.10 4.72 5.90
N PRO A 83 -1.75 4.17 4.85
CA PRO A 83 -1.37 2.88 4.27
C PRO A 83 0.10 2.88 3.87
N ASN A 84 0.81 1.81 4.20
CA ASN A 84 2.22 1.68 3.91
C ASN A 84 2.50 0.39 3.14
N GLY A 85 2.64 -0.74 3.80
CA GLY A 85 2.84 -2.03 3.15
C GLY A 85 1.53 -2.65 2.68
N LEU A 86 1.56 -3.31 1.53
CA LEU A 86 0.42 -3.99 0.93
C LEU A 86 0.76 -5.43 0.62
N ALA A 87 -0.24 -6.34 0.75
CA ALA A 87 -0.15 -7.72 0.26
C ALA A 87 -1.51 -8.20 -0.22
N PHE A 88 -1.55 -9.15 -1.15
CA PHE A 88 -2.81 -9.83 -1.46
C PHE A 88 -3.11 -10.91 -0.43
N ALA A 89 -4.32 -10.91 0.10
CA ALA A 89 -4.89 -12.03 0.84
C ALA A 89 -5.14 -13.24 -0.09
N ALA A 90 -5.40 -14.41 0.49
CA ALA A 90 -5.64 -15.63 -0.29
C ALA A 90 -6.86 -15.54 -1.21
N ASN A 91 -7.89 -14.81 -0.80
CA ASN A 91 -9.12 -14.57 -1.56
C ASN A 91 -9.01 -13.40 -2.55
N GLY A 92 -7.85 -12.74 -2.60
CA GLY A 92 -7.59 -11.60 -3.48
C GLY A 92 -7.89 -10.24 -2.87
N ASP A 93 -8.41 -10.15 -1.66
CA ASP A 93 -8.50 -8.89 -0.91
C ASP A 93 -7.11 -8.29 -0.68
N ILE A 94 -7.04 -7.05 -0.25
CA ILE A 94 -5.78 -6.36 0.01
C ILE A 94 -5.56 -6.26 1.51
N LEU A 95 -4.45 -6.80 1.99
CA LEU A 95 -3.93 -6.58 3.33
C LEU A 95 -3.15 -5.26 3.34
N ILE A 96 -3.37 -4.46 4.36
CA ILE A 96 -2.80 -3.13 4.49
C ILE A 96 -2.14 -3.01 5.86
N SER A 97 -0.82 -2.82 5.90
CA SER A 97 -0.18 -2.33 7.11
C SER A 97 -0.39 -0.82 7.19
N ASN A 98 -1.27 -0.41 8.09
CA ASN A 98 -1.63 0.99 8.22
C ASN A 98 -0.80 1.63 9.33
N PHE A 99 0.19 2.41 8.92
CA PHE A 99 1.11 3.09 9.84
C PHE A 99 0.41 4.20 10.65
N GLY A 100 -0.64 4.79 10.08
CA GLY A 100 -1.39 5.86 10.73
C GLY A 100 -2.32 5.38 11.84
N THR A 101 -2.98 4.23 11.62
CA THR A 101 -3.95 3.66 12.56
C THR A 101 -3.36 2.61 13.50
N ASP A 102 -2.07 2.28 13.35
CA ASP A 102 -1.38 1.23 14.12
C ASP A 102 -2.02 -0.16 13.97
N CYS A 103 -2.62 -0.43 12.81
CA CYS A 103 -3.39 -1.63 12.56
C CYS A 103 -2.91 -2.41 11.33
N LEU A 104 -3.12 -3.74 11.36
CA LEU A 104 -3.22 -4.54 10.15
C LEU A 104 -4.68 -4.58 9.73
N GLU A 105 -4.96 -4.17 8.52
CA GLU A 105 -6.30 -4.06 7.97
C GLU A 105 -6.48 -4.95 6.74
N ARG A 106 -7.72 -5.25 6.41
CA ARG A 106 -8.10 -5.92 5.17
C ARG A 106 -9.11 -5.05 4.43
N MET A 107 -8.85 -4.77 3.18
CA MET A 107 -9.81 -4.11 2.28
C MET A 107 -10.34 -5.12 1.26
N THR A 108 -11.66 -5.24 1.18
CA THR A 108 -12.33 -6.06 0.17
C THR A 108 -12.21 -5.43 -1.22
N ARG A 109 -12.53 -6.18 -2.26
CA ARG A 109 -12.60 -5.65 -3.64
C ARG A 109 -13.76 -4.68 -3.84
N THR A 110 -14.70 -4.61 -2.91
CA THR A 110 -15.80 -3.64 -2.87
C THR A 110 -15.50 -2.45 -1.97
N VAL A 111 -14.22 -2.31 -1.54
CA VAL A 111 -13.69 -1.15 -0.80
C VAL A 111 -14.09 -1.09 0.69
N GLU A 112 -14.71 -2.13 1.22
CA GLU A 112 -14.97 -2.25 2.65
C GLU A 112 -13.68 -2.57 3.39
N THR A 113 -13.37 -1.83 4.44
CA THR A 113 -12.17 -2.00 5.25
C THR A 113 -12.53 -2.49 6.65
N GLU A 114 -11.78 -3.46 7.15
CA GLU A 114 -11.89 -3.96 8.53
C GLU A 114 -10.51 -4.07 9.17
N VAL A 115 -10.44 -3.82 10.46
CA VAL A 115 -9.25 -4.08 11.27
C VAL A 115 -9.15 -5.58 11.54
N MET A 116 -8.01 -6.15 11.19
CA MET A 116 -7.69 -7.56 11.50
C MET A 116 -6.98 -7.68 12.84
N PHE A 117 -5.98 -6.83 13.07
CA PHE A 117 -5.18 -6.82 14.28
C PHE A 117 -4.76 -5.39 14.62
N ASP A 118 -4.95 -5.01 15.86
CA ASP A 118 -4.43 -3.79 16.50
C ASP A 118 -3.59 -4.11 17.74
N SER A 119 -3.74 -5.32 18.25
CA SER A 119 -3.09 -5.77 19.49
C SER A 119 -2.79 -7.26 19.45
N VAL A 120 -1.83 -7.70 20.27
CA VAL A 120 -1.49 -9.10 20.52
C VAL A 120 -1.36 -9.31 22.02
N GLU A 121 -2.11 -10.26 22.58
CA GLU A 121 -2.11 -10.56 24.01
C GLU A 121 -2.41 -9.34 24.90
N GLY A 122 -3.15 -8.37 24.38
CA GLY A 122 -3.53 -7.13 25.09
C GLY A 122 -2.51 -5.98 24.97
N GLU A 123 -1.42 -6.19 24.24
CA GLU A 123 -0.44 -5.16 23.93
C GLU A 123 -0.65 -4.64 22.50
N GLU A 124 -0.63 -3.32 22.33
CA GLU A 124 -0.74 -2.69 21.01
C GLU A 124 0.42 -3.10 20.11
N ILE A 125 0.16 -3.40 18.84
CA ILE A 125 1.21 -3.78 17.88
C ILE A 125 2.07 -2.61 17.42
N GLY A 126 1.63 -1.36 17.66
CA GLY A 126 2.33 -0.14 17.30
C GLY A 126 2.37 0.12 15.80
N LYS A 127 3.32 0.91 15.35
CA LYS A 127 3.42 1.35 13.96
C LYS A 127 3.70 0.18 13.00
N VAL A 128 2.65 -0.29 12.31
CA VAL A 128 2.74 -1.38 11.34
C VAL A 128 3.26 -0.84 10.00
N ASN A 129 4.45 -1.24 9.61
CA ASN A 129 5.11 -0.69 8.42
C ASN A 129 4.99 -1.58 7.19
N PHE A 130 4.99 -2.89 7.35
CA PHE A 130 4.98 -3.81 6.23
C PHE A 130 4.16 -5.06 6.53
N VAL A 131 3.51 -5.60 5.49
CA VAL A 131 2.80 -6.87 5.52
C VAL A 131 3.23 -7.73 4.34
N ALA A 132 3.39 -9.01 4.59
CA ALA A 132 3.65 -9.99 3.55
C ALA A 132 2.87 -11.27 3.86
N ARG A 133 2.49 -11.98 2.82
CA ARG A 133 1.88 -13.29 2.93
C ARG A 133 2.81 -14.34 2.32
N ASP A 134 3.12 -15.39 3.07
CA ASP A 134 3.93 -16.49 2.57
C ASP A 134 3.12 -17.51 1.74
N SER A 135 3.80 -18.49 1.16
CA SER A 135 3.17 -19.55 0.38
C SER A 135 2.24 -20.49 1.17
N LYS A 136 2.24 -20.36 2.50
CA LYS A 136 1.36 -21.12 3.42
C LYS A 136 0.20 -20.29 3.93
N ASN A 137 -0.03 -19.11 3.35
CA ASN A 137 -1.06 -18.14 3.74
C ASN A 137 -0.90 -17.59 5.18
N ARG A 138 0.35 -17.40 5.62
CA ARG A 138 0.68 -16.80 6.92
C ARG A 138 1.27 -15.43 6.72
#